data_1f34b9959f03c4dd2df9b71259c89cd7
#
_entry.id   1f34b9959f03c4dd2df9b71259c89cd7
#
_cell.length_a   1.000
_cell.length_b   1.000
_cell.length_c   1.000
_cell.angle_alpha   90.00
_cell.angle_beta   90.00
_cell.angle_gamma   90.00
#
_symmetry.space_group_name_H-M   'P 1'
#
loop_
_entity.id
_entity.type
_entity.pdbx_description
1 polymer ?
#
loop_
_entity_poly.entity_id
_entity_poly.type
_entity_poly.pdbx_seq_one_letter_code
_entity_poly.pdbx_strand_id
1 'polypeptide(L)'
;QAVGTAELFENLNPDQLVIGGNFDENIICEAKARGIKLCDYYMREDIGILNAIPSAEGALEVAFRELPVTVYGSSVHILGFGKIGKVLSKILYSLGADVTVYARAKSDLAWIKVYGYRSYDITQLDRLSAPFEGATVIFNTVPKQLLDESILKKMSPDTLIIDLASAPGGVDAEAAEKLGIKTVRALSLPGKTAPISAGKIISEGIFGILQGEGIIP
;
A
#
# COMPACT_ATOMS: atom_id res chain seq x y z
N GLN A 1 -2.01 23.83 -16.55
CA GLN A 1 -1.07 23.14 -17.44
C GLN A 1 0.00 22.51 -16.56
N ALA A 2 0.36 21.24 -16.80
CA ALA A 2 1.51 20.63 -16.14
C ALA A 2 2.78 21.26 -16.74
N VAL A 3 3.66 21.74 -15.89
CA VAL A 3 5.00 22.23 -16.28
C VAL A 3 5.88 21.01 -16.51
N GLY A 4 6.57 20.97 -17.65
CA GLY A 4 7.53 19.90 -17.93
C GLY A 4 8.73 19.97 -16.97
N THR A 5 9.26 18.84 -16.55
CA THR A 5 10.41 18.79 -15.62
C THR A 5 11.65 19.49 -16.17
N ALA A 6 11.89 19.41 -17.47
CA ALA A 6 12.96 20.14 -18.13
C ALA A 6 12.80 21.67 -18.01
N GLU A 7 11.59 22.18 -18.27
CA GLU A 7 11.25 23.61 -18.12
C GLU A 7 11.38 24.07 -16.66
N LEU A 8 10.99 23.22 -15.70
CA LEU A 8 11.19 23.49 -14.27
C LEU A 8 12.68 23.68 -13.97
N PHE A 9 13.53 22.74 -14.38
CA PHE A 9 14.95 22.76 -14.07
C PHE A 9 15.73 23.86 -14.78
N GLU A 10 15.27 24.33 -15.94
CA GLU A 10 15.86 25.49 -16.63
C GLU A 10 15.71 26.81 -15.86
N ASN A 11 14.69 26.88 -15.01
CA ASN A 11 14.37 28.09 -14.23
C ASN A 11 14.85 28.01 -12.76
N LEU A 12 15.57 26.94 -12.37
CA LEU A 12 16.08 26.77 -11.01
C LEU A 12 17.57 27.14 -10.91
N ASN A 13 17.93 27.79 -9.81
CA ASN A 13 19.33 28.01 -9.46
C ASN A 13 19.91 26.75 -8.76
N PRO A 14 21.24 26.51 -8.90
CA PRO A 14 21.90 25.34 -8.25
C PRO A 14 21.74 25.30 -6.73
N ASP A 15 21.54 26.45 -6.08
CA ASP A 15 21.40 26.53 -4.62
C ASP A 15 19.98 26.27 -4.12
N GLN A 16 19.03 26.06 -5.03
CA GLN A 16 17.64 25.81 -4.66
C GLN A 16 17.41 24.36 -4.32
N LEU A 17 16.63 24.12 -3.26
CA LEU A 17 16.15 22.82 -2.86
C LEU A 17 14.79 22.55 -3.55
N VAL A 18 14.69 21.44 -4.26
CA VAL A 18 13.44 20.95 -4.82
C VAL A 18 12.90 19.81 -3.94
N ILE A 19 11.72 20.00 -3.39
CA ILE A 19 11.05 18.97 -2.58
C ILE A 19 9.85 18.46 -3.36
N GLY A 20 9.76 17.17 -3.54
CA GLY A 20 8.66 16.52 -4.24
C GLY A 20 8.45 15.10 -3.74
N GLY A 21 7.60 14.36 -4.42
CA GLY A 21 7.35 12.97 -4.08
C GLY A 21 7.35 12.06 -5.30
N ASN A 22 7.98 10.91 -5.17
CA ASN A 22 8.04 9.87 -6.20
C ASN A 22 8.75 10.35 -7.48
N PHE A 23 9.94 10.93 -7.34
CA PHE A 23 10.78 11.27 -8.48
C PHE A 23 11.21 10.02 -9.23
N ASP A 24 11.07 10.03 -10.55
CA ASP A 24 11.63 8.97 -11.40
C ASP A 24 13.15 9.12 -11.59
N GLU A 25 13.80 8.06 -12.08
CA GLU A 25 15.25 8.03 -12.25
C GLU A 25 15.75 9.11 -13.23
N ASN A 26 14.96 9.49 -14.24
CA ASN A 26 15.36 10.52 -15.21
C ASN A 26 15.41 11.88 -14.55
N ILE A 27 14.39 12.20 -13.71
CA ILE A 27 14.35 13.44 -12.93
C ILE A 27 15.55 13.51 -11.98
N ILE A 28 15.86 12.42 -11.30
CA ILE A 28 17.00 12.35 -10.37
C ILE A 28 18.32 12.56 -11.11
N CYS A 29 18.52 11.89 -12.25
CA CYS A 29 19.71 12.04 -13.07
C CYS A 29 19.88 13.46 -13.62
N GLU A 30 18.80 14.07 -14.10
CA GLU A 30 18.82 15.44 -14.65
C GLU A 30 19.14 16.48 -13.56
N ALA A 31 18.50 16.39 -12.40
CA ALA A 31 18.78 17.28 -11.27
C ALA A 31 20.25 17.17 -10.83
N LYS A 32 20.78 15.93 -10.74
CA LYS A 32 22.19 15.71 -10.41
C LYS A 32 23.14 16.31 -11.44
N ALA A 33 22.84 16.19 -12.73
CA ALA A 33 23.67 16.77 -13.81
C ALA A 33 23.70 18.29 -13.75
N ARG A 34 22.66 18.92 -13.23
CA ARG A 34 22.52 20.39 -13.08
C ARG A 34 22.97 20.90 -11.70
N GLY A 35 23.39 20.01 -10.77
CA GLY A 35 23.75 20.38 -9.40
C GLY A 35 22.57 20.80 -8.53
N ILE A 36 21.34 20.45 -8.92
CA ILE A 36 20.13 20.78 -8.18
C ILE A 36 19.90 19.72 -7.09
N LYS A 37 19.64 20.17 -5.87
CA LYS A 37 19.37 19.30 -4.73
C LYS A 37 17.89 18.87 -4.74
N LEU A 38 17.66 17.56 -4.84
CA LEU A 38 16.32 16.96 -4.72
C LEU A 38 16.14 16.31 -3.35
N CYS A 39 14.97 16.52 -2.73
CA CYS A 39 14.51 15.77 -1.57
C CYS A 39 13.15 15.14 -1.87
N ASP A 40 13.13 13.81 -1.92
CA ASP A 40 11.88 13.05 -2.08
C ASP A 40 11.28 12.73 -0.71
N TYR A 41 10.14 13.35 -0.38
CA TYR A 41 9.47 13.11 0.89
C TYR A 41 8.87 11.69 0.99
N TYR A 42 8.59 10.99 -0.13
CA TYR A 42 8.13 9.60 -0.09
C TYR A 42 9.21 8.61 0.32
N MET A 43 10.50 9.00 0.18
CA MET A 43 11.61 8.19 0.67
C MET A 43 11.74 8.22 2.20
N ARG A 44 11.07 9.13 2.88
CA ARG A 44 11.04 9.19 4.34
C ARG A 44 10.18 8.07 4.90
N GLU A 45 10.75 7.29 5.81
CA GLU A 45 10.07 6.15 6.39
C GLU A 45 8.89 6.55 7.28
N ASP A 46 9.04 7.63 8.06
CA ASP A 46 8.02 8.20 8.93
C ASP A 46 6.78 8.65 8.15
N ILE A 47 6.97 9.36 7.03
CA ILE A 47 5.87 9.75 6.14
C ILE A 47 5.16 8.51 5.59
N GLY A 48 5.94 7.52 5.12
CA GLY A 48 5.36 6.29 4.59
C GLY A 48 4.58 5.49 5.64
N ILE A 49 5.02 5.50 6.91
CA ILE A 49 4.31 4.85 8.02
C ILE A 49 3.00 5.59 8.33
N LEU A 50 3.05 6.91 8.48
CA LEU A 50 1.87 7.72 8.77
C LEU A 50 0.85 7.67 7.63
N ASN A 51 1.31 7.72 6.37
CA ASN A 51 0.45 7.64 5.19
C ASN A 51 -0.20 6.25 4.99
N ALA A 52 0.29 5.22 5.68
CA ALA A 52 -0.37 3.93 5.72
C ALA A 52 -1.72 3.96 6.48
N ILE A 53 -1.93 4.95 7.38
CA ILE A 53 -3.19 5.11 8.11
C ILE A 53 -4.34 5.44 7.14
N PRO A 54 -4.33 6.56 6.41
CA PRO A 54 -5.40 6.87 5.46
C PRO A 54 -5.49 5.86 4.31
N SER A 55 -4.39 5.16 3.98
CA SER A 55 -4.45 4.04 3.02
C SER A 55 -5.26 2.87 3.54
N ALA A 56 -5.07 2.48 4.81
CA ALA A 56 -5.80 1.39 5.43
C ALA A 56 -7.28 1.76 5.66
N GLU A 57 -7.57 2.99 6.07
CA GLU A 57 -8.95 3.47 6.22
C GLU A 57 -9.68 3.49 4.87
N GLY A 58 -9.03 3.92 3.80
CA GLY A 58 -9.60 3.87 2.47
C GLY A 58 -9.83 2.44 1.96
N ALA A 59 -8.96 1.50 2.32
CA ALA A 59 -9.17 0.09 2.03
C ALA A 59 -10.40 -0.46 2.76
N LEU A 60 -10.63 -0.04 4.00
CA LEU A 60 -11.83 -0.40 4.77
C LEU A 60 -13.09 0.23 4.20
N GLU A 61 -13.04 1.50 3.76
CA GLU A 61 -14.17 2.14 3.06
C GLU A 61 -14.58 1.32 1.84
N VAL A 62 -13.62 0.87 1.03
CA VAL A 62 -13.89 -0.02 -0.10
C VAL A 62 -14.53 -1.32 0.38
N ALA A 63 -13.99 -1.95 1.43
CA ALA A 63 -14.54 -3.20 1.94
C ALA A 63 -15.98 -3.03 2.44
N PHE A 64 -16.27 -1.98 3.21
CA PHE A 64 -17.63 -1.71 3.72
C PHE A 64 -18.64 -1.46 2.60
N ARG A 65 -18.22 -0.86 1.50
CA ARG A 65 -19.08 -0.59 0.34
C ARG A 65 -19.33 -1.83 -0.49
N GLU A 66 -18.33 -2.70 -0.64
CA GLU A 66 -18.36 -3.82 -1.59
C GLU A 66 -18.80 -5.14 -0.96
N LEU A 67 -18.70 -5.29 0.37
CA LEU A 67 -19.11 -6.50 1.09
C LEU A 67 -20.61 -6.46 1.43
N PRO A 68 -21.33 -7.55 1.17
CA PRO A 68 -22.75 -7.68 1.58
C PRO A 68 -22.89 -8.10 3.06
N VAL A 69 -21.78 -8.35 3.75
CA VAL A 69 -21.73 -8.83 5.14
C VAL A 69 -20.88 -7.93 6.02
N THR A 70 -21.02 -8.07 7.34
CA THR A 70 -20.21 -7.30 8.30
C THR A 70 -18.76 -7.73 8.29
N VAL A 71 -17.85 -6.81 8.54
CA VAL A 71 -16.42 -7.11 8.76
C VAL A 71 -16.23 -7.84 10.11
N TYR A 72 -17.05 -7.54 11.11
CA TYR A 72 -17.05 -8.25 12.38
C TYR A 72 -17.34 -9.74 12.16
N GLY A 73 -16.46 -10.61 12.67
CA GLY A 73 -16.55 -12.05 12.51
C GLY A 73 -16.19 -12.60 11.12
N SER A 74 -15.89 -11.73 10.15
CA SER A 74 -15.48 -12.15 8.81
C SER A 74 -14.04 -12.67 8.80
N SER A 75 -13.77 -13.65 7.92
CA SER A 75 -12.42 -14.14 7.64
C SER A 75 -11.73 -13.18 6.67
N VAL A 76 -10.70 -12.49 7.19
CA VAL A 76 -9.95 -11.46 6.45
C VAL A 76 -8.52 -11.90 6.23
N HIS A 77 -8.07 -11.88 4.99
CA HIS A 77 -6.71 -12.25 4.62
C HIS A 77 -5.95 -11.03 4.11
N ILE A 78 -4.72 -10.84 4.60
CA ILE A 78 -3.86 -9.71 4.22
C ILE A 78 -2.55 -10.24 3.65
N LEU A 79 -2.31 -9.97 2.38
CA LEU A 79 -1.05 -10.29 1.70
C LEU A 79 -0.07 -9.14 1.88
N GLY A 80 1.00 -9.42 2.65
CA GLY A 80 2.02 -8.46 3.02
C GLY A 80 1.85 -7.89 4.43
N PHE A 81 2.99 -7.73 5.13
CA PHE A 81 3.08 -7.15 6.47
C PHE A 81 4.01 -5.92 6.49
N GLY A 82 3.95 -5.13 5.40
CA GLY A 82 4.58 -3.82 5.29
C GLY A 82 3.80 -2.74 6.05
N LYS A 83 4.07 -1.47 5.76
CA LYS A 83 3.45 -0.31 6.44
C LYS A 83 1.92 -0.39 6.42
N ILE A 84 1.31 -0.58 5.25
CA ILE A 84 -0.15 -0.70 5.10
C ILE A 84 -0.67 -1.97 5.76
N GLY A 85 -0.03 -3.12 5.53
CA GLY A 85 -0.47 -4.40 6.10
C GLY A 85 -0.50 -4.40 7.63
N LYS A 86 0.48 -3.75 8.29
CA LYS A 86 0.54 -3.59 9.74
C LYS A 86 -0.61 -2.76 10.30
N VAL A 87 -0.91 -1.62 9.67
CA VAL A 87 -2.01 -0.75 10.10
C VAL A 87 -3.35 -1.43 9.86
N LEU A 88 -3.54 -1.98 8.66
CA LEU A 88 -4.78 -2.62 8.25
C LEU A 88 -5.13 -3.83 9.14
N SER A 89 -4.15 -4.70 9.41
CA SER A 89 -4.36 -5.86 10.29
C SER A 89 -4.77 -5.45 11.70
N LYS A 90 -4.17 -4.38 12.24
CA LYS A 90 -4.52 -3.85 13.56
C LYS A 90 -5.96 -3.35 13.59
N ILE A 91 -6.37 -2.56 12.59
CA ILE A 91 -7.73 -2.00 12.56
C ILE A 91 -8.77 -3.12 12.39
N LEU A 92 -8.56 -4.04 11.44
CA LEU A 92 -9.46 -5.16 11.19
C LEU A 92 -9.62 -6.08 12.40
N TYR A 93 -8.52 -6.38 13.09
CA TYR A 93 -8.56 -7.16 14.32
C TYR A 93 -9.33 -6.44 15.42
N SER A 94 -9.15 -5.11 15.55
CA SER A 94 -9.92 -4.30 16.53
C SER A 94 -11.41 -4.21 16.19
N LEU A 95 -11.77 -4.36 14.92
CA LEU A 95 -13.17 -4.47 14.47
C LEU A 95 -13.75 -5.88 14.69
N GLY A 96 -12.98 -6.81 15.25
CA GLY A 96 -13.43 -8.17 15.53
C GLY A 96 -13.42 -9.11 14.32
N ALA A 97 -12.67 -8.80 13.29
CA ALA A 97 -12.43 -9.71 12.17
C ALA A 97 -11.46 -10.84 12.56
N ASP A 98 -11.60 -12.00 11.93
CA ASP A 98 -10.64 -13.10 12.03
C ASP A 98 -9.51 -12.86 11.03
N VAL A 99 -8.38 -12.31 11.52
CA VAL A 99 -7.31 -11.80 10.69
C VAL A 99 -6.23 -12.84 10.44
N THR A 100 -5.97 -13.12 9.17
CA THR A 100 -4.86 -13.95 8.68
C THR A 100 -3.90 -13.09 7.86
N VAL A 101 -2.61 -13.09 8.20
CA VAL A 101 -1.61 -12.28 7.53
C VAL A 101 -0.53 -13.17 6.89
N TYR A 102 -0.20 -12.83 5.65
CA TYR A 102 0.84 -13.53 4.87
C TYR A 102 2.07 -12.64 4.77
N ALA A 103 3.23 -13.16 5.18
CA ALA A 103 4.49 -12.43 5.13
C ALA A 103 5.63 -13.33 4.67
N ARG A 104 6.73 -12.71 4.20
CA ARG A 104 7.92 -13.43 3.74
C ARG A 104 8.97 -13.58 4.84
N ALA A 105 9.23 -12.50 5.58
CA ALA A 105 10.29 -12.49 6.57
C ALA A 105 9.86 -13.26 7.82
N LYS A 106 10.75 -14.10 8.35
CA LYS A 106 10.48 -14.86 9.59
C LYS A 106 10.23 -13.95 10.78
N SER A 107 10.90 -12.80 10.85
CA SER A 107 10.65 -11.76 11.85
C SER A 107 9.22 -11.21 11.79
N ASP A 108 8.71 -10.96 10.58
CA ASP A 108 7.33 -10.50 10.40
C ASP A 108 6.32 -11.57 10.82
N LEU A 109 6.57 -12.84 10.44
CA LEU A 109 5.73 -13.97 10.87
C LEU A 109 5.69 -14.12 12.40
N ALA A 110 6.82 -13.85 13.08
CA ALA A 110 6.86 -13.83 14.54
C ALA A 110 6.04 -12.67 15.14
N TRP A 111 6.17 -11.45 14.59
CA TRP A 111 5.38 -10.30 15.03
C TRP A 111 3.88 -10.50 14.79
N ILE A 112 3.47 -11.08 13.65
CA ILE A 112 2.08 -11.40 13.34
C ILE A 112 1.48 -12.29 14.45
N LYS A 113 2.22 -13.31 14.91
CA LYS A 113 1.80 -14.18 16.01
C LYS A 113 1.73 -13.44 17.36
N VAL A 114 2.70 -12.57 17.66
CA VAL A 114 2.71 -11.75 18.88
C VAL A 114 1.48 -10.84 18.96
N TYR A 115 1.02 -10.33 17.80
CA TYR A 115 -0.21 -9.51 17.72
C TYR A 115 -1.51 -10.34 17.77
N GLY A 116 -1.43 -11.65 17.82
CA GLY A 116 -2.59 -12.53 17.92
C GLY A 116 -3.25 -12.89 16.58
N TYR A 117 -2.60 -12.57 15.44
CA TYR A 117 -3.12 -12.89 14.11
C TYR A 117 -2.64 -14.26 13.66
N ARG A 118 -3.43 -14.94 12.81
CA ARG A 118 -2.93 -16.11 12.10
C ARG A 118 -1.86 -15.70 11.09
N SER A 119 -0.78 -16.49 10.97
CA SER A 119 0.35 -16.19 10.10
C SER A 119 0.66 -17.31 9.13
N TYR A 120 0.90 -16.97 7.87
CA TYR A 120 1.38 -17.91 6.85
C TYR A 120 2.57 -17.32 6.09
N ASP A 121 3.48 -18.20 5.66
CA ASP A 121 4.57 -17.83 4.78
C ASP A 121 4.04 -17.64 3.36
N ILE A 122 4.09 -16.40 2.87
CA ILE A 122 3.58 -16.02 1.55
C ILE A 122 4.31 -16.74 0.40
N THR A 123 5.53 -17.22 0.64
CA THR A 123 6.33 -17.95 -0.37
C THR A 123 5.85 -19.39 -0.56
N GLN A 124 4.95 -19.86 0.29
CA GLN A 124 4.36 -21.21 0.22
C GLN A 124 2.92 -21.17 -0.28
N LEU A 125 2.44 -20.03 -0.76
CA LEU A 125 1.04 -19.83 -1.13
C LEU A 125 0.58 -20.82 -2.22
N ASP A 126 1.43 -21.08 -3.20
CA ASP A 126 1.21 -22.03 -4.30
C ASP A 126 1.07 -23.48 -3.85
N ARG A 127 1.69 -23.84 -2.72
CA ARG A 127 1.70 -25.20 -2.15
C ARG A 127 0.47 -25.51 -1.30
N LEU A 128 -0.29 -24.48 -0.93
CA LEU A 128 -1.53 -24.68 -0.17
C LEU A 128 -2.62 -25.23 -1.11
N SER A 129 -3.34 -26.24 -0.64
CA SER A 129 -4.48 -26.81 -1.38
C SER A 129 -5.65 -25.83 -1.45
N ALA A 130 -5.89 -25.11 -0.34
CA ALA A 130 -6.95 -24.11 -0.22
C ALA A 130 -6.40 -22.88 0.53
N PRO A 131 -5.60 -22.00 -0.14
CA PRO A 131 -4.85 -20.94 0.52
C PRO A 131 -5.74 -19.91 1.20
N PHE A 132 -6.98 -19.75 0.75
CA PHE A 132 -7.93 -18.74 1.24
C PHE A 132 -9.29 -19.35 1.55
N GLU A 133 -9.31 -20.57 2.10
CA GLU A 133 -10.55 -21.25 2.45
C GLU A 133 -11.39 -20.40 3.40
N GLY A 134 -12.65 -20.16 3.01
CA GLY A 134 -13.59 -19.37 3.79
C GLY A 134 -13.28 -17.86 3.84
N ALA A 135 -12.36 -17.36 3.04
CA ALA A 135 -12.05 -15.93 3.00
C ALA A 135 -13.24 -15.09 2.53
N THR A 136 -13.64 -14.13 3.34
CA THR A 136 -14.64 -13.11 2.96
C THR A 136 -14.00 -12.04 2.10
N VAL A 137 -12.81 -11.58 2.51
CA VAL A 137 -12.06 -10.55 1.77
C VAL A 137 -10.56 -10.78 1.88
N ILE A 138 -9.87 -10.49 0.77
CA ILE A 138 -8.41 -10.49 0.68
C ILE A 138 -7.95 -9.07 0.35
N PHE A 139 -7.06 -8.53 1.17
CA PHE A 139 -6.35 -7.29 0.89
C PHE A 139 -4.94 -7.63 0.40
N ASN A 140 -4.62 -7.24 -0.83
CA ASN A 140 -3.25 -7.36 -1.31
C ASN A 140 -2.49 -6.05 -1.19
N THR A 141 -1.34 -6.08 -0.51
CA THR A 141 -0.43 -4.93 -0.36
C THR A 141 0.92 -5.14 -1.04
N VAL A 142 1.11 -6.29 -1.71
CA VAL A 142 2.39 -6.68 -2.32
C VAL A 142 2.39 -6.36 -3.82
N PRO A 143 3.32 -5.53 -4.32
CA PRO A 143 3.41 -5.16 -5.73
C PRO A 143 4.11 -6.25 -6.58
N LYS A 144 3.63 -7.48 -6.44
CA LYS A 144 4.06 -8.66 -7.19
C LYS A 144 2.84 -9.52 -7.42
N GLN A 145 2.66 -10.04 -8.63
CA GLN A 145 1.56 -10.94 -8.96
C GLN A 145 1.66 -12.22 -8.10
N LEU A 146 0.83 -12.26 -7.07
CA LEU A 146 0.70 -13.38 -6.13
C LEU A 146 -0.59 -14.17 -6.36
N LEU A 147 -1.63 -13.50 -6.83
CA LEU A 147 -2.93 -14.06 -7.15
C LEU A 147 -3.02 -14.27 -8.66
N ASP A 148 -2.30 -15.28 -9.14
CA ASP A 148 -2.38 -15.74 -10.51
C ASP A 148 -3.58 -16.67 -10.73
N GLU A 149 -3.82 -17.08 -11.98
CA GLU A 149 -4.93 -17.95 -12.35
C GLU A 149 -4.95 -19.27 -11.55
N SER A 150 -3.77 -19.82 -11.22
CA SER A 150 -3.64 -21.09 -10.50
C SER A 150 -4.10 -20.96 -9.02
N ILE A 151 -3.85 -19.82 -8.41
CA ILE A 151 -4.29 -19.50 -7.07
C ILE A 151 -5.78 -19.11 -7.06
N LEU A 152 -6.19 -18.27 -8.01
CA LEU A 152 -7.58 -17.82 -8.13
C LEU A 152 -8.55 -18.98 -8.33
N LYS A 153 -8.19 -20.02 -9.08
CA LYS A 153 -8.99 -21.26 -9.26
C LYS A 153 -9.25 -22.03 -7.96
N LYS A 154 -8.47 -21.80 -6.92
CA LYS A 154 -8.63 -22.44 -5.60
C LYS A 154 -9.49 -21.62 -4.64
N MET A 155 -10.00 -20.48 -5.08
CA MET A 155 -10.75 -19.53 -4.25
C MET A 155 -12.26 -19.66 -4.50
N SER A 156 -13.04 -19.21 -3.50
CA SER A 156 -14.48 -19.02 -3.70
C SER A 156 -14.74 -17.81 -4.60
N PRO A 157 -15.67 -17.88 -5.56
CA PRO A 157 -16.13 -16.72 -6.34
C PRO A 157 -16.73 -15.61 -5.46
N ASP A 158 -17.23 -15.95 -4.26
CA ASP A 158 -17.81 -14.97 -3.32
C ASP A 158 -16.75 -14.15 -2.58
N THR A 159 -15.46 -14.50 -2.72
CA THR A 159 -14.36 -13.76 -2.08
C THR A 159 -14.15 -12.42 -2.77
N LEU A 160 -14.18 -11.33 -2.00
CA LEU A 160 -13.77 -10.01 -2.49
C LEU A 160 -12.25 -9.87 -2.44
N ILE A 161 -11.64 -9.40 -3.53
CA ILE A 161 -10.22 -9.02 -3.54
C ILE A 161 -10.10 -7.50 -3.65
N ILE A 162 -9.34 -6.89 -2.72
CA ILE A 162 -9.00 -5.46 -2.75
C ILE A 162 -7.49 -5.34 -2.96
N ASP A 163 -7.08 -4.90 -4.15
CA ASP A 163 -5.68 -4.74 -4.51
C ASP A 163 -5.22 -3.30 -4.25
N LEU A 164 -4.38 -3.13 -3.21
CA LEU A 164 -3.78 -1.87 -2.77
C LEU A 164 -2.38 -1.65 -3.33
N ALA A 165 -1.84 -2.68 -4.00
CA ALA A 165 -0.46 -2.64 -4.47
C ALA A 165 -0.28 -1.66 -5.63
N SER A 166 0.85 -0.95 -5.63
CA SER A 166 1.28 -0.14 -6.78
C SER A 166 1.47 -1.01 -8.03
N ALA A 167 1.60 -0.38 -9.18
CA ALA A 167 1.88 -1.11 -10.42
C ALA A 167 3.10 -2.03 -10.27
N PRO A 168 3.05 -3.25 -10.84
CA PRO A 168 2.01 -3.80 -11.72
C PRO A 168 0.74 -4.29 -11.03
N GLY A 169 0.68 -4.30 -9.70
CA GLY A 169 -0.38 -4.91 -8.91
C GLY A 169 -0.04 -6.36 -8.52
N GLY A 170 -0.95 -7.01 -7.77
CA GLY A 170 -0.72 -8.36 -7.27
C GLY A 170 -1.73 -9.40 -7.73
N VAL A 171 -2.69 -9.01 -8.56
CA VAL A 171 -3.81 -9.85 -9.01
C VAL A 171 -3.83 -9.95 -10.53
N ASP A 172 -4.02 -11.14 -11.05
CA ASP A 172 -4.35 -11.37 -12.44
C ASP A 172 -5.82 -10.98 -12.66
N ALA A 173 -6.02 -9.75 -13.13
CA ALA A 173 -7.36 -9.18 -13.29
C ALA A 173 -8.21 -9.93 -14.35
N GLU A 174 -7.57 -10.37 -15.44
CA GLU A 174 -8.26 -11.11 -16.50
C GLU A 174 -8.71 -12.50 -16.03
N ALA A 175 -7.83 -13.19 -15.28
CA ALA A 175 -8.19 -14.48 -14.70
C ALA A 175 -9.28 -14.35 -13.64
N ALA A 176 -9.21 -13.32 -12.78
CA ALA A 176 -10.23 -13.05 -11.77
C ALA A 176 -11.61 -12.80 -12.39
N GLU A 177 -11.67 -11.97 -13.45
CA GLU A 177 -12.91 -11.70 -14.19
C GLU A 177 -13.49 -12.97 -14.81
N LYS A 178 -12.67 -13.79 -15.48
CA LYS A 178 -13.09 -15.08 -16.08
C LYS A 178 -13.63 -16.07 -15.04
N LEU A 179 -13.12 -16.02 -13.82
CA LEU A 179 -13.52 -16.88 -12.71
C LEU A 179 -14.69 -16.30 -11.89
N GLY A 180 -15.17 -15.11 -12.23
CA GLY A 180 -16.27 -14.43 -11.54
C GLY A 180 -15.87 -13.90 -10.14
N ILE A 181 -14.58 -13.76 -9.85
CA ILE A 181 -14.07 -13.26 -8.57
C ILE A 181 -14.03 -11.73 -8.62
N LYS A 182 -14.77 -11.09 -7.71
CA LYS A 182 -14.82 -9.63 -7.63
C LYS A 182 -13.49 -9.07 -7.15
N THR A 183 -12.87 -8.23 -7.99
CA THR A 183 -11.60 -7.57 -7.68
C THR A 183 -11.74 -6.05 -7.81
N VAL A 184 -11.30 -5.33 -6.78
CA VAL A 184 -11.28 -3.86 -6.76
C VAL A 184 -9.83 -3.39 -6.65
N ARG A 185 -9.36 -2.67 -7.66
CA ARG A 185 -8.05 -2.00 -7.60
C ARG A 185 -8.18 -0.65 -6.91
N ALA A 186 -7.66 -0.54 -5.69
CA ALA A 186 -7.84 0.60 -4.81
C ALA A 186 -6.54 1.39 -4.64
N LEU A 187 -6.28 2.30 -5.60
CA LEU A 187 -5.08 3.13 -5.63
C LEU A 187 -5.36 4.57 -5.19
N SER A 188 -4.30 5.24 -4.70
CA SER A 188 -4.32 6.66 -4.28
C SER A 188 -5.36 6.96 -3.18
N LEU A 189 -5.58 5.99 -2.30
CA LEU A 189 -6.58 6.07 -1.23
C LEU A 189 -6.39 7.28 -0.29
N PRO A 190 -5.17 7.63 0.18
CA PRO A 190 -5.00 8.76 1.09
C PRO A 190 -5.63 10.06 0.59
N GLY A 191 -5.39 10.40 -0.68
CA GLY A 191 -5.94 11.60 -1.29
C GLY A 191 -7.44 11.54 -1.59
N LYS A 192 -8.01 10.34 -1.72
CA LYS A 192 -9.43 10.13 -2.00
C LYS A 192 -10.28 10.08 -0.72
N THR A 193 -9.78 9.36 0.29
CA THR A 193 -10.53 9.07 1.51
C THR A 193 -10.30 10.12 2.60
N ALA A 194 -9.05 10.53 2.82
CA ALA A 194 -8.68 11.45 3.89
C ALA A 194 -7.68 12.53 3.44
N PRO A 195 -8.04 13.39 2.46
CA PRO A 195 -7.12 14.34 1.83
C PRO A 195 -6.50 15.33 2.81
N ILE A 196 -7.25 15.77 3.84
CA ILE A 196 -6.74 16.69 4.85
C ILE A 196 -5.66 16.02 5.71
N SER A 197 -5.89 14.79 6.17
CA SER A 197 -4.92 14.04 6.96
C SER A 197 -3.67 13.71 6.14
N ALA A 198 -3.86 13.26 4.90
CA ALA A 198 -2.75 12.98 3.99
C ALA A 198 -1.91 14.25 3.69
N GLY A 199 -2.58 15.39 3.48
CA GLY A 199 -1.91 16.67 3.29
C GLY A 199 -1.11 17.13 4.50
N LYS A 200 -1.63 16.94 5.72
CA LYS A 200 -0.90 17.24 6.97
C LYS A 200 0.35 16.39 7.12
N ILE A 201 0.26 15.08 6.87
CA ILE A 201 1.41 14.16 6.93
C ILE A 201 2.52 14.62 5.98
N ILE A 202 2.16 14.96 4.74
CA ILE A 202 3.13 15.46 3.75
C ILE A 202 3.71 16.79 4.20
N SER A 203 2.88 17.72 4.68
CA SER A 203 3.31 19.04 5.16
C SER A 203 4.32 18.92 6.31
N GLU A 204 4.02 18.11 7.33
CA GLU A 204 4.92 17.86 8.46
C GLU A 204 6.24 17.25 7.98
N GLY A 205 6.18 16.34 7.02
CA GLY A 205 7.37 15.76 6.41
C GLY A 205 8.23 16.78 5.65
N ILE A 206 7.61 17.69 4.90
CA ILE A 206 8.30 18.78 4.20
C ILE A 206 8.94 19.72 5.20
N PHE A 207 8.23 20.12 6.27
CA PHE A 207 8.80 20.95 7.33
C PHE A 207 10.01 20.27 7.99
N GLY A 208 9.95 18.98 8.28
CA GLY A 208 11.08 18.22 8.79
C GLY A 208 12.30 18.16 7.84
N ILE A 209 12.06 18.16 6.53
CA ILE A 209 13.13 18.27 5.53
C ILE A 209 13.75 19.67 5.60
N LEU A 210 12.95 20.73 5.59
CA LEU A 210 13.42 22.11 5.63
C LEU A 210 14.21 22.42 6.90
N GLN A 211 13.79 21.89 8.06
CA GLN A 211 14.55 21.98 9.31
C GLN A 211 15.89 21.24 9.24
N GLY A 212 15.87 20.00 8.71
CA GLY A 212 17.09 19.21 8.54
C GLY A 212 18.11 19.83 7.58
N GLU A 213 17.64 20.64 6.63
CA GLU A 213 18.47 21.43 5.72
C GLU A 213 18.89 22.79 6.29
N GLY A 214 18.41 23.16 7.48
CA GLY A 214 18.72 24.47 8.10
C GLY A 214 18.06 25.66 7.40
N ILE A 215 17.02 25.43 6.58
CA ILE A 215 16.31 26.48 5.84
C ILE A 215 15.32 27.21 6.75
N ILE A 216 14.76 26.48 7.70
CA ILE A 216 13.86 27.00 8.74
C ILE A 216 14.36 26.56 10.12
N PRO A 217 14.03 27.29 11.19
CA PRO A 217 14.41 26.95 12.56
C PRO A 217 13.73 25.68 13.09
#